data_767363f31f767e974c86b558f3a0054d
#
_entry.id   767363f31f767e974c86b558f3a0054d
#
_cell.length_a   1.000
_cell.length_b   1.000
_cell.length_c   1.000
_cell.angle_alpha   90.00
_cell.angle_beta   90.00
_cell.angle_gamma   90.00
#
_symmetry.space_group_name_H-M   'P 1'
#
loop_
_entity.id
_entity.type
_entity.pdbx_description
1 polymer ?
#
loop_
_entity_poly.entity_id
_entity_poly.type
_entity_poly.pdbx_seq_one_letter_code
_entity_poly.pdbx_strand_id
1 'polypeptide(L)'
;GYDFRTFTLWIDHVQGDPFAAPSRVRVEIPAKRHGFPETFWDSREKKIAFEDLILRRFSAVLREKEERQMGSGKSGNLTTCRTGQEMLERIAVTISSHSIEGRFEVGFPARGRSILSDELAVIVFEIIPAVVEQTFFASAWKPAQLQRRMELAVNQQEIRRQLIERHLTAFVANGSILPRESGVSDRPMKGAVPFASPQSLEITMELPYGGPVKGMGIPEGVTV
;
A
#
# COMPACT_ATOMS: atom_id res chain seq x y z
N GLY A 1 -21.56 -12.65 6.48
CA GLY A 1 -20.50 -12.03 7.24
C GLY A 1 -20.33 -12.70 8.59
N TYR A 2 -19.11 -12.72 9.09
CA TYR A 2 -18.74 -13.27 10.39
C TYR A 2 -18.25 -12.13 11.28
N ASP A 3 -18.88 -11.93 12.43
CA ASP A 3 -18.54 -10.87 13.38
C ASP A 3 -17.45 -11.34 14.35
N PHE A 4 -16.27 -10.68 14.31
CA PHE A 4 -15.13 -10.88 15.20
C PHE A 4 -15.07 -9.84 16.32
N ARG A 5 -16.15 -9.14 16.64
CA ARG A 5 -16.25 -8.02 17.59
C ARG A 5 -15.47 -6.77 17.17
N THR A 6 -14.23 -6.90 16.72
CA THR A 6 -13.36 -5.79 16.31
C THR A 6 -13.48 -5.49 14.80
N PHE A 7 -13.84 -6.48 14.01
CA PHE A 7 -14.05 -6.38 12.56
C PHE A 7 -15.11 -7.40 12.11
N THR A 8 -15.62 -7.22 10.90
CA THR A 8 -16.46 -8.20 10.20
C THR A 8 -15.70 -8.79 9.03
N LEU A 9 -15.72 -10.12 8.91
CA LEU A 9 -15.19 -10.85 7.77
C LEU A 9 -16.33 -11.18 6.82
N TRP A 10 -16.21 -10.81 5.56
CA TRP A 10 -17.14 -11.11 4.48
C TRP A 10 -16.49 -12.08 3.50
N ILE A 11 -17.21 -13.11 3.07
CA ILE A 11 -16.85 -13.98 1.96
C ILE A 11 -17.70 -13.57 0.79
N ASP A 12 -17.14 -12.78 -0.12
CA ASP A 12 -17.87 -12.21 -1.25
C ASP A 12 -18.01 -13.23 -2.40
N HIS A 13 -17.08 -14.18 -2.49
CA HIS A 13 -17.12 -15.28 -3.46
C HIS A 13 -16.35 -16.49 -2.92
N VAL A 14 -16.91 -17.69 -3.11
CA VAL A 14 -16.27 -18.96 -2.78
C VAL A 14 -15.78 -19.63 -4.06
N GLN A 15 -14.52 -20.06 -4.07
CA GLN A 15 -13.95 -20.81 -5.20
C GLN A 15 -14.68 -22.15 -5.41
N GLY A 16 -14.81 -22.56 -6.68
CA GLY A 16 -15.49 -23.81 -7.04
C GLY A 16 -14.66 -25.07 -6.80
N ASP A 17 -13.32 -24.96 -6.89
CA ASP A 17 -12.35 -26.05 -6.66
C ASP A 17 -10.97 -25.45 -6.33
N PRO A 18 -9.98 -26.26 -5.84
CA PRO A 18 -8.67 -25.76 -5.43
C PRO A 18 -7.81 -25.13 -6.54
N PHE A 19 -8.11 -25.40 -7.81
CA PHE A 19 -7.35 -24.90 -8.97
C PHE A 19 -8.01 -23.67 -9.60
N ALA A 20 -9.29 -23.41 -9.27
CA ALA A 20 -10.01 -22.24 -9.72
C ALA A 20 -9.42 -20.92 -9.16
N ALA A 21 -10.01 -19.78 -9.54
CA ALA A 21 -9.68 -18.50 -8.91
C ALA A 21 -9.98 -18.58 -7.41
N PRO A 22 -9.10 -18.07 -6.54
CA PRO A 22 -9.28 -18.11 -5.09
C PRO A 22 -10.57 -17.43 -4.63
N SER A 23 -11.04 -17.78 -3.44
CA SER A 23 -12.18 -17.13 -2.80
C SER A 23 -11.88 -15.65 -2.55
N ARG A 24 -12.84 -14.77 -2.83
CA ARG A 24 -12.72 -13.34 -2.56
C ARG A 24 -13.27 -13.01 -1.19
N VAL A 25 -12.45 -12.37 -0.40
CA VAL A 25 -12.71 -12.12 1.01
C VAL A 25 -12.49 -10.63 1.30
N ARG A 26 -13.28 -10.08 2.20
CA ARG A 26 -13.19 -8.69 2.64
C ARG A 26 -13.28 -8.61 4.16
N VAL A 27 -12.38 -7.83 4.75
CA VAL A 27 -12.47 -7.43 6.16
C VAL A 27 -12.95 -5.99 6.25
N GLU A 28 -13.81 -5.70 7.21
CA GLU A 28 -14.39 -4.38 7.44
C GLU A 28 -14.23 -4.02 8.91
N ILE A 29 -13.49 -2.95 9.18
CA ILE A 29 -13.24 -2.45 10.54
C ILE A 29 -13.99 -1.13 10.70
N PRO A 30 -14.97 -1.03 11.61
CA PRO A 30 -15.73 0.19 11.84
C PRO A 30 -14.84 1.38 12.26
N ALA A 31 -15.20 2.59 11.83
CA ALA A 31 -14.45 3.82 12.13
C ALA A 31 -14.17 4.02 13.63
N LYS A 32 -15.12 3.66 14.47
CA LYS A 32 -14.99 3.76 15.94
C LYS A 32 -13.92 2.82 16.53
N ARG A 33 -13.40 1.87 15.74
CA ARG A 33 -12.48 0.82 16.21
C ARG A 33 -11.08 0.91 15.66
N HIS A 34 -10.88 1.35 14.42
CA HIS A 34 -9.55 1.35 13.79
C HIS A 34 -8.59 2.40 14.39
N GLY A 35 -9.13 3.48 14.98
CA GLY A 35 -8.36 4.48 15.74
C GLY A 35 -7.48 5.42 14.90
N PHE A 36 -7.54 5.38 13.57
CA PHE A 36 -6.84 6.33 12.73
C PHE A 36 -7.57 7.68 12.72
N PRO A 37 -6.87 8.84 12.87
CA PRO A 37 -7.48 10.15 12.80
C PRO A 37 -7.90 10.53 11.38
N GLU A 38 -9.04 11.21 11.24
CA GLU A 38 -9.58 11.65 9.93
C GLU A 38 -8.63 12.56 9.15
N THR A 39 -7.73 13.24 9.83
CA THR A 39 -6.71 14.09 9.21
C THR A 39 -5.77 13.34 8.26
N PHE A 40 -5.76 12.00 8.27
CA PHE A 40 -4.99 11.19 7.34
C PHE A 40 -5.69 10.94 6.00
N TRP A 41 -6.96 11.31 5.86
CA TRP A 41 -7.72 11.20 4.61
C TRP A 41 -8.68 12.39 4.37
N ASP A 42 -8.37 13.55 4.95
CA ASP A 42 -9.11 14.80 4.80
C ASP A 42 -8.94 15.45 3.41
N SER A 43 -8.01 14.96 2.60
CA SER A 43 -7.86 15.30 1.19
C SER A 43 -7.68 14.04 0.33
N ARG A 44 -7.90 14.18 -0.97
CA ARG A 44 -7.75 13.05 -1.90
C ARG A 44 -6.34 12.47 -1.89
N GLU A 45 -5.33 13.33 -1.89
CA GLU A 45 -3.92 12.95 -1.92
C GLU A 45 -3.53 12.18 -0.66
N LYS A 46 -3.93 12.66 0.50
CA LYS A 46 -3.72 12.00 1.78
C LYS A 46 -4.45 10.65 1.82
N LYS A 47 -5.71 10.63 1.36
CA LYS A 47 -6.50 9.39 1.31
C LYS A 47 -5.80 8.31 0.48
N ILE A 48 -5.38 8.63 -0.74
CA ILE A 48 -4.65 7.70 -1.61
C ILE A 48 -3.36 7.22 -0.94
N ALA A 49 -2.59 8.14 -0.35
CA ALA A 49 -1.34 7.80 0.33
C ALA A 49 -1.54 6.93 1.57
N PHE A 50 -2.62 7.17 2.32
CA PHE A 50 -3.00 6.38 3.47
C PHE A 50 -3.41 4.96 3.05
N GLU A 51 -4.33 4.84 2.10
CA GLU A 51 -4.80 3.55 1.58
C GLU A 51 -3.64 2.73 0.97
N ASP A 52 -2.74 3.37 0.22
CA ASP A 52 -1.54 2.74 -0.34
C ASP A 52 -0.57 2.26 0.75
N LEU A 53 -0.38 3.04 1.81
CA LEU A 53 0.47 2.67 2.94
C LEU A 53 -0.07 1.44 3.68
N ILE A 54 -1.37 1.44 3.99
CA ILE A 54 -2.04 0.30 4.63
C ILE A 54 -1.96 -0.93 3.73
N LEU A 55 -2.22 -0.79 2.41
CA LEU A 55 -2.15 -1.88 1.44
C LEU A 55 -0.74 -2.50 1.37
N ARG A 56 0.31 -1.71 1.41
CA ARG A 56 1.70 -2.21 1.41
C ARG A 56 1.97 -3.11 2.60
N ARG A 57 1.57 -2.68 3.80
CA ARG A 57 1.71 -3.49 5.00
C ARG A 57 0.81 -4.72 4.95
N PHE A 58 -0.43 -4.55 4.52
CA PHE A 58 -1.38 -5.65 4.36
C PHE A 58 -0.82 -6.74 3.44
N SER A 59 -0.32 -6.36 2.26
CA SER A 59 0.32 -7.28 1.33
C SER A 59 1.57 -7.97 1.91
N ALA A 60 2.35 -7.26 2.71
CA ALA A 60 3.54 -7.84 3.37
C ALA A 60 3.15 -8.86 4.43
N VAL A 61 2.20 -8.51 5.31
CA VAL A 61 1.73 -9.42 6.38
C VAL A 61 1.03 -10.65 5.81
N LEU A 62 0.21 -10.51 4.75
CA LEU A 62 -0.39 -11.66 4.06
C LEU A 62 0.68 -12.63 3.56
N ARG A 63 1.74 -12.12 2.90
CA ARG A 63 2.85 -12.95 2.40
C ARG A 63 3.63 -13.64 3.51
N GLU A 64 3.81 -13.01 4.66
CA GLU A 64 4.46 -13.64 5.83
C GLU A 64 3.63 -14.82 6.37
N LYS A 65 2.31 -14.77 6.20
CA LYS A 65 1.40 -15.83 6.66
C LYS A 65 1.13 -16.91 5.62
N GLU A 66 1.52 -16.70 4.37
CA GLU A 66 1.31 -17.62 3.24
C GLU A 66 2.27 -18.85 3.28
N GLU A 67 3.12 -19.00 4.28
CA GLU A 67 4.24 -19.97 4.33
C GLU A 67 3.88 -21.45 4.23
N ARG A 68 2.60 -21.84 4.19
CA ARG A 68 2.18 -23.24 4.12
C ARG A 68 1.22 -23.52 2.98
N GLN A 69 1.63 -24.40 2.08
CA GLN A 69 0.70 -25.01 1.14
C GLN A 69 -0.25 -25.93 1.90
N MET A 70 -1.49 -25.48 2.13
CA MET A 70 -2.51 -26.19 2.92
C MET A 70 -3.42 -27.06 2.02
N GLY A 71 -2.85 -27.91 1.14
CA GLY A 71 -3.63 -28.77 0.27
C GLY A 71 -3.20 -28.75 -1.19
N SER A 72 -4.16 -28.99 -2.11
CA SER A 72 -3.93 -29.02 -3.55
C SER A 72 -4.09 -27.64 -4.19
N GLY A 73 -3.46 -27.40 -5.33
CA GLY A 73 -3.61 -26.20 -6.14
C GLY A 73 -3.25 -24.92 -5.40
N LYS A 74 -4.21 -23.99 -5.27
CA LYS A 74 -4.04 -22.70 -4.61
C LYS A 74 -4.42 -22.69 -3.12
N SER A 75 -4.61 -23.88 -2.53
CA SER A 75 -4.98 -24.02 -1.12
C SER A 75 -3.98 -23.34 -0.20
N GLY A 76 -4.45 -22.48 0.69
CA GLY A 76 -3.63 -21.72 1.63
C GLY A 76 -3.06 -20.41 1.07
N ASN A 77 -3.22 -20.10 -0.21
CA ASN A 77 -2.78 -18.83 -0.78
C ASN A 77 -3.53 -17.64 -0.13
N LEU A 78 -2.76 -16.62 0.24
CA LEU A 78 -3.26 -15.36 0.80
C LEU A 78 -2.68 -14.20 -0.01
N THR A 79 -3.46 -13.62 -0.90
CA THR A 79 -2.96 -12.60 -1.82
C THR A 79 -3.85 -11.37 -1.88
N THR A 80 -3.23 -10.21 -2.13
CA THR A 80 -3.91 -8.97 -2.44
C THR A 80 -3.19 -8.24 -3.56
N CYS A 81 -3.68 -7.06 -3.94
CA CYS A 81 -3.09 -6.25 -4.99
C CYS A 81 -1.60 -5.96 -4.73
N ARG A 82 -0.76 -6.18 -5.73
CA ARG A 82 0.66 -5.79 -5.67
C ARG A 82 0.81 -4.29 -5.83
N THR A 83 1.72 -3.73 -5.04
CA THR A 83 2.10 -2.32 -5.10
C THR A 83 3.49 -2.18 -5.71
N GLY A 84 3.65 -1.24 -6.66
CA GLY A 84 4.95 -0.80 -7.16
C GLY A 84 5.51 0.36 -6.33
N GLN A 85 6.39 1.19 -6.92
CA GLN A 85 6.94 2.38 -6.25
C GLN A 85 5.92 3.52 -6.16
N GLU A 86 5.03 3.60 -7.13
CA GLU A 86 4.00 4.64 -7.24
C GLU A 86 2.90 4.49 -6.17
N MET A 87 2.38 5.64 -5.72
CA MET A 87 1.15 5.72 -4.94
C MET A 87 -0.04 5.88 -5.88
N LEU A 88 -0.89 4.87 -5.94
CA LEU A 88 -2.09 4.87 -6.79
C LEU A 88 -3.33 4.57 -5.97
N GLU A 89 -4.45 5.14 -6.40
CA GLU A 89 -5.77 4.78 -5.89
C GLU A 89 -6.10 3.33 -6.27
N ARG A 90 -6.42 2.51 -5.26
CA ARG A 90 -6.73 1.08 -5.43
C ARG A 90 -7.89 0.69 -4.55
N ILE A 91 -8.72 -0.23 -5.04
CA ILE A 91 -9.88 -0.74 -4.29
C ILE A 91 -9.54 -1.83 -3.27
N ALA A 92 -8.29 -2.30 -3.24
CA ALA A 92 -7.88 -3.36 -2.32
C ALA A 92 -7.89 -2.93 -0.84
N VAL A 93 -7.62 -1.66 -0.58
CA VAL A 93 -7.88 -1.01 0.71
C VAL A 93 -8.63 0.27 0.45
N THR A 94 -9.71 0.49 1.17
CA THR A 94 -10.52 1.73 1.08
C THR A 94 -10.89 2.22 2.48
N ILE A 95 -10.82 3.53 2.70
CA ILE A 95 -11.26 4.16 3.95
C ILE A 95 -12.39 5.15 3.69
N SER A 96 -13.32 5.19 4.62
CA SER A 96 -14.45 6.12 4.65
C SER A 96 -14.72 6.61 6.07
N SER A 97 -15.67 7.52 6.24
CA SER A 97 -16.17 7.94 7.57
C SER A 97 -16.82 6.81 8.38
N HIS A 98 -17.15 5.69 7.74
CA HIS A 98 -17.84 4.56 8.38
C HIS A 98 -16.93 3.41 8.75
N SER A 99 -15.96 3.09 7.88
CA SER A 99 -15.08 1.94 8.04
C SER A 99 -13.81 2.05 7.19
N ILE A 100 -12.83 1.21 7.54
CA ILE A 100 -11.75 0.82 6.64
C ILE A 100 -11.99 -0.61 6.18
N GLU A 101 -11.84 -0.86 4.89
CA GLU A 101 -11.99 -2.17 4.28
C GLU A 101 -10.70 -2.66 3.65
N GLY A 102 -10.42 -3.96 3.79
CA GLY A 102 -9.34 -4.65 3.09
C GLY A 102 -9.87 -5.82 2.28
N ARG A 103 -9.56 -5.87 0.98
CA ARG A 103 -9.98 -6.93 0.05
C ARG A 103 -8.79 -7.77 -0.35
N PHE A 104 -8.95 -9.07 -0.31
CA PHE A 104 -7.91 -10.04 -0.61
C PHE A 104 -8.50 -11.37 -1.09
N GLU A 105 -7.65 -12.23 -1.58
CA GLU A 105 -8.01 -13.57 -2.05
C GLU A 105 -7.47 -14.61 -1.08
N VAL A 106 -8.28 -15.64 -0.84
CA VAL A 106 -7.94 -16.78 0.01
C VAL A 106 -8.17 -18.07 -0.77
N GLY A 107 -7.13 -18.86 -0.95
CA GLY A 107 -7.23 -20.21 -1.46
C GLY A 107 -7.77 -21.13 -0.37
N PHE A 108 -9.06 -21.45 -0.40
CA PHE A 108 -9.66 -22.34 0.61
C PHE A 108 -9.03 -23.72 0.55
N PRO A 109 -8.51 -24.23 1.69
CA PRO A 109 -7.82 -25.49 1.74
C PRO A 109 -8.70 -26.68 1.31
N ALA A 110 -8.20 -27.45 0.35
CA ALA A 110 -8.87 -28.67 -0.10
C ALA A 110 -7.85 -29.70 -0.62
N ARG A 111 -8.21 -30.95 -0.58
CA ARG A 111 -7.46 -32.07 -1.20
C ARG A 111 -8.38 -32.75 -2.21
N GLY A 112 -8.10 -32.52 -3.50
CA GLY A 112 -9.03 -32.91 -4.55
C GLY A 112 -10.38 -32.22 -4.37
N ARG A 113 -11.45 -32.97 -4.17
CA ARG A 113 -12.82 -32.46 -3.94
C ARG A 113 -13.20 -32.32 -2.46
N SER A 114 -12.31 -32.69 -1.54
CA SER A 114 -12.59 -32.65 -0.10
C SER A 114 -12.03 -31.38 0.52
N ILE A 115 -12.89 -30.62 1.18
CA ILE A 115 -12.51 -29.42 1.95
C ILE A 115 -11.74 -29.87 3.20
N LEU A 116 -10.62 -29.18 3.49
CA LEU A 116 -9.86 -29.33 4.70
C LEU A 116 -10.36 -28.31 5.72
N SER A 117 -11.42 -28.67 6.44
CA SER A 117 -12.14 -27.76 7.35
C SER A 117 -11.27 -27.21 8.48
N ASP A 118 -10.39 -28.04 9.03
CA ASP A 118 -9.51 -27.65 10.14
C ASP A 118 -8.47 -26.61 9.69
N GLU A 119 -7.91 -26.79 8.50
CA GLU A 119 -6.99 -25.82 7.88
C GLU A 119 -7.71 -24.50 7.53
N LEU A 120 -8.96 -24.59 7.04
CA LEU A 120 -9.77 -23.41 6.79
C LEU A 120 -10.10 -22.66 8.10
N ALA A 121 -10.37 -23.40 9.17
CA ALA A 121 -10.62 -22.81 10.48
C ALA A 121 -9.38 -22.03 10.99
N VAL A 122 -8.17 -22.58 10.82
CA VAL A 122 -6.92 -21.86 11.15
C VAL A 122 -6.81 -20.54 10.35
N ILE A 123 -7.09 -20.58 9.04
CA ILE A 123 -7.06 -19.35 8.23
C ILE A 123 -8.06 -18.32 8.76
N VAL A 124 -9.31 -18.73 8.98
CA VAL A 124 -10.41 -17.82 9.34
C VAL A 124 -10.29 -17.30 10.76
N PHE A 125 -9.91 -18.14 11.72
CA PHE A 125 -9.98 -17.80 13.15
C PHE A 125 -8.63 -17.43 13.78
N GLU A 126 -7.51 -17.72 13.11
CA GLU A 126 -6.18 -17.38 13.61
C GLU A 126 -5.42 -16.44 12.68
N ILE A 127 -5.27 -16.80 11.40
CA ILE A 127 -4.43 -16.05 10.45
C ILE A 127 -5.08 -14.70 10.10
N ILE A 128 -6.34 -14.69 9.67
CA ILE A 128 -7.03 -13.45 9.28
C ILE A 128 -7.11 -12.46 10.44
N PRO A 129 -7.52 -12.83 11.66
CA PRO A 129 -7.49 -11.92 12.80
C PRO A 129 -6.10 -11.33 13.07
N ALA A 130 -5.05 -12.15 13.04
CA ALA A 130 -3.68 -11.68 13.22
C ALA A 130 -3.23 -10.68 12.14
N VAL A 131 -3.62 -10.90 10.88
CA VAL A 131 -3.37 -9.96 9.77
C VAL A 131 -4.11 -8.64 10.00
N VAL A 132 -5.37 -8.70 10.41
CA VAL A 132 -6.20 -7.51 10.69
C VAL A 132 -5.60 -6.69 11.83
N GLU A 133 -5.21 -7.33 12.93
CA GLU A 133 -4.60 -6.67 14.09
C GLU A 133 -3.29 -5.98 13.73
N GLN A 134 -2.45 -6.60 12.91
CA GLN A 134 -1.16 -6.07 12.51
C GLN A 134 -1.25 -4.96 11.46
N THR A 135 -2.41 -4.76 10.82
CA THR A 135 -2.54 -3.88 9.65
C THR A 135 -3.54 -2.74 9.85
N PHE A 136 -4.76 -3.04 10.30
CA PHE A 136 -5.90 -2.13 10.19
C PHE A 136 -6.21 -1.33 11.46
N PHE A 137 -5.37 -1.41 12.48
CA PHE A 137 -5.53 -0.60 13.70
C PHE A 137 -4.38 0.38 13.86
N ALA A 138 -4.69 1.62 14.27
CA ALA A 138 -3.70 2.66 14.49
C ALA A 138 -2.63 2.25 15.52
N SER A 139 -3.00 1.44 16.52
CA SER A 139 -2.08 0.89 17.52
C SER A 139 -0.95 0.02 16.96
N ALA A 140 -1.13 -0.55 15.78
CA ALA A 140 -0.11 -1.35 15.11
C ALA A 140 0.95 -0.51 14.38
N TRP A 141 0.79 0.81 14.34
CA TRP A 141 1.63 1.72 13.57
C TRP A 141 2.39 2.70 14.45
N LYS A 142 3.60 3.05 14.02
CA LYS A 142 4.33 4.19 14.60
C LYS A 142 3.72 5.49 14.07
N PRO A 143 3.21 6.40 14.91
CA PRO A 143 2.57 7.64 14.46
C PRO A 143 3.45 8.45 13.49
N ALA A 144 4.75 8.52 13.76
CA ALA A 144 5.71 9.23 12.89
C ALA A 144 5.80 8.63 11.47
N GLN A 145 5.56 7.33 11.29
CA GLN A 145 5.54 6.70 9.96
C GLN A 145 4.31 7.14 9.16
N LEU A 146 3.16 7.17 9.79
CA LEU A 146 1.91 7.64 9.19
C LEU A 146 2.04 9.11 8.80
N GLN A 147 2.49 9.94 9.74
CA GLN A 147 2.66 11.39 9.52
C GLN A 147 3.59 11.67 8.34
N ARG A 148 4.78 11.07 8.29
CA ARG A 148 5.73 11.24 7.17
C ARG A 148 5.14 10.86 5.83
N ARG A 149 4.28 9.85 5.78
CA ARG A 149 3.65 9.44 4.52
C ARG A 149 2.63 10.47 4.04
N MET A 150 1.87 11.08 4.96
CA MET A 150 0.93 12.14 4.64
C MET A 150 1.64 13.43 4.19
N GLU A 151 2.70 13.82 4.90
CA GLU A 151 3.55 14.95 4.54
C GLU A 151 4.16 14.78 3.14
N LEU A 152 4.66 13.57 2.84
CA LEU A 152 5.18 13.24 1.51
C LEU A 152 4.12 13.38 0.41
N ALA A 153 2.90 12.94 0.66
CA ALA A 153 1.80 13.06 -0.30
C ALA A 153 1.46 14.52 -0.60
N VAL A 154 1.38 15.35 0.43
CA VAL A 154 1.12 16.79 0.28
C VAL A 154 2.28 17.48 -0.44
N ASN A 155 3.53 17.17 -0.09
CA ASN A 155 4.71 17.71 -0.79
C ASN A 155 4.74 17.30 -2.26
N GLN A 156 4.43 16.07 -2.60
CA GLN A 156 4.35 15.61 -3.99
C GLN A 156 3.26 16.32 -4.78
N GLN A 157 2.12 16.59 -4.17
CA GLN A 157 1.06 17.36 -4.80
C GLN A 157 1.50 18.80 -5.04
N GLU A 158 2.16 19.42 -4.08
CA GLU A 158 2.68 20.77 -4.22
C GLU A 158 3.74 20.88 -5.32
N ILE A 159 4.65 19.89 -5.41
CA ILE A 159 5.61 19.83 -6.52
C ILE A 159 4.87 19.76 -7.87
N ARG A 160 3.87 18.90 -8.02
CA ARG A 160 3.09 18.80 -9.27
C ARG A 160 2.42 20.12 -9.63
N ARG A 161 1.89 20.86 -8.65
CA ARG A 161 1.31 22.18 -8.84
C ARG A 161 2.37 23.16 -9.36
N GLN A 162 3.54 23.23 -8.71
CA GLN A 162 4.64 24.11 -9.11
C GLN A 162 5.25 23.73 -10.46
N LEU A 163 5.26 22.45 -10.87
CA LEU A 163 5.69 22.06 -12.21
C LEU A 163 4.84 22.75 -13.29
N ILE A 164 3.51 22.70 -13.13
CA ILE A 164 2.59 23.36 -14.09
C ILE A 164 2.81 24.87 -14.13
N GLU A 165 2.88 25.53 -12.97
CA GLU A 165 3.05 26.99 -12.88
C GLU A 165 4.37 27.50 -13.46
N ARG A 166 5.41 26.68 -13.39
CA ARG A 166 6.76 27.03 -13.86
C ARG A 166 7.09 26.48 -15.26
N HIS A 167 6.10 25.91 -15.95
CA HIS A 167 6.28 25.27 -17.27
C HIS A 167 7.41 24.21 -17.26
N LEU A 168 7.37 23.33 -16.26
CA LEU A 168 8.32 22.24 -16.10
C LEU A 168 7.64 20.88 -16.35
N THR A 169 8.35 20.00 -17.03
CA THR A 169 7.91 18.60 -17.24
C THR A 169 8.23 17.72 -16.03
N ALA A 170 9.37 17.97 -15.36
CA ALA A 170 9.83 17.17 -14.24
C ALA A 170 10.73 17.95 -13.29
N PHE A 171 10.88 17.41 -12.07
CA PHE A 171 11.84 17.87 -11.07
C PHE A 171 12.57 16.68 -10.46
N VAL A 172 13.91 16.78 -10.36
CA VAL A 172 14.75 15.79 -9.72
C VAL A 172 15.49 16.45 -8.56
N ALA A 173 15.15 16.07 -7.34
CA ALA A 173 15.75 16.64 -6.14
C ALA A 173 17.24 16.24 -6.02
N ASN A 174 18.08 17.18 -5.60
CA ASN A 174 19.46 16.87 -5.23
C ASN A 174 19.50 15.83 -4.10
N GLY A 175 20.47 14.91 -4.17
CA GLY A 175 20.59 13.79 -3.25
C GLY A 175 19.75 12.56 -3.60
N SER A 176 18.92 12.61 -4.67
CA SER A 176 18.16 11.46 -5.14
C SER A 176 19.08 10.33 -5.62
N ILE A 177 18.73 9.09 -5.28
CA ILE A 177 19.41 7.90 -5.81
C ILE A 177 18.60 7.40 -7.02
N LEU A 178 19.10 7.68 -8.21
CA LEU A 178 18.39 7.36 -9.46
C LEU A 178 18.60 5.91 -9.91
N PRO A 179 19.81 5.29 -9.80
CA PRO A 179 20.01 3.92 -10.21
C PRO A 179 19.30 2.94 -9.27
N ARG A 180 18.70 1.89 -9.86
CA ARG A 180 18.14 0.75 -9.13
C ARG A 180 19.21 -0.30 -8.87
N GLU A 181 19.01 -1.13 -7.84
CA GLU A 181 19.89 -2.24 -7.47
C GLU A 181 20.09 -3.24 -8.62
N SER A 182 18.99 -3.51 -9.38
CA SER A 182 18.99 -4.36 -10.58
C SER A 182 17.79 -4.04 -11.49
N GLY A 183 17.77 -4.64 -12.67
CA GLY A 183 16.66 -4.48 -13.63
C GLY A 183 15.29 -4.99 -13.11
N VAL A 184 15.30 -5.89 -12.14
CA VAL A 184 14.08 -6.50 -11.56
C VAL A 184 13.78 -6.00 -10.13
N SER A 185 14.65 -5.15 -9.57
CA SER A 185 14.49 -4.60 -8.21
C SER A 185 14.10 -3.13 -8.27
N ASP A 186 13.13 -2.75 -7.43
CA ASP A 186 12.74 -1.35 -7.23
C ASP A 186 13.59 -0.66 -6.15
N ARG A 187 14.53 -1.37 -5.53
CA ARG A 187 15.38 -0.81 -4.48
C ARG A 187 16.45 0.11 -5.08
N PRO A 188 16.75 1.25 -4.43
CA PRO A 188 17.87 2.09 -4.83
C PRO A 188 19.18 1.31 -4.75
N MET A 189 20.08 1.56 -5.72
CA MET A 189 21.42 0.97 -5.72
C MET A 189 22.20 1.44 -4.50
N LYS A 190 22.77 0.49 -3.75
CA LYS A 190 23.63 0.81 -2.62
C LYS A 190 24.97 1.39 -3.11
N GLY A 191 25.43 2.46 -2.48
CA GLY A 191 26.69 3.12 -2.84
C GLY A 191 26.67 3.90 -4.15
N ALA A 192 25.49 4.12 -4.74
CA ALA A 192 25.36 4.97 -5.91
C ALA A 192 25.68 6.43 -5.58
N VAL A 193 26.22 7.15 -6.56
CA VAL A 193 26.46 8.59 -6.45
C VAL A 193 25.11 9.32 -6.39
N PRO A 194 24.85 10.13 -5.35
CA PRO A 194 23.64 10.93 -5.28
C PRO A 194 23.58 11.94 -6.43
N PHE A 195 22.38 12.15 -6.94
CA PHE A 195 22.16 13.13 -7.98
C PHE A 195 22.49 14.55 -7.51
N ALA A 196 23.17 15.31 -8.34
CA ALA A 196 23.40 16.74 -8.16
C ALA A 196 23.02 17.47 -9.45
N SER A 197 22.18 18.49 -9.35
CA SER A 197 21.74 19.27 -10.49
C SER A 197 22.87 20.13 -11.08
N PRO A 198 22.94 20.28 -12.43
CA PRO A 198 23.75 21.33 -13.04
C PRO A 198 23.27 22.70 -12.57
N GLN A 199 24.20 23.64 -12.35
CA GLN A 199 23.88 24.99 -11.87
C GLN A 199 22.86 25.73 -12.77
N SER A 200 22.97 25.53 -14.08
CA SER A 200 22.08 26.16 -15.08
C SER A 200 20.63 25.68 -15.03
N LEU A 201 20.35 24.52 -14.42
CA LEU A 201 19.03 23.94 -14.31
C LEU A 201 18.56 23.81 -12.84
N GLU A 202 19.39 24.26 -11.89
CA GLU A 202 19.03 24.19 -10.48
C GLU A 202 17.92 25.18 -10.15
N ILE A 203 16.87 24.65 -9.55
CA ILE A 203 15.73 25.42 -9.03
C ILE A 203 15.43 25.01 -7.59
N THR A 204 14.67 25.84 -6.90
CA THR A 204 14.16 25.56 -5.55
C THR A 204 12.65 25.37 -5.63
N MET A 205 12.18 24.25 -5.07
CA MET A 205 10.75 23.97 -4.85
C MET A 205 10.41 24.27 -3.38
N GLU A 206 9.43 25.13 -3.15
CA GLU A 206 8.91 25.41 -1.83
C GLU A 206 7.91 24.31 -1.43
N LEU A 207 8.14 23.67 -0.29
CA LEU A 207 7.31 22.55 0.16
C LEU A 207 6.61 22.88 1.47
N PRO A 208 5.36 22.44 1.67
CA PRO A 208 4.62 22.62 2.91
C PRO A 208 5.28 21.98 4.13
N TYR A 209 6.01 20.87 3.92
CA TYR A 209 6.70 20.14 4.98
C TYR A 209 8.17 19.93 4.65
N GLY A 210 9.04 20.10 5.65
CA GLY A 210 10.48 19.90 5.51
C GLY A 210 11.26 21.06 4.88
N GLY A 211 10.58 22.13 4.49
CA GLY A 211 11.19 23.33 3.89
C GLY A 211 11.55 23.16 2.41
N PRO A 212 12.27 24.13 1.84
CA PRO A 212 12.59 24.16 0.42
C PRO A 212 13.53 23.04 0.02
N VAL A 213 13.34 22.50 -1.19
CA VAL A 213 14.18 21.46 -1.79
C VAL A 213 14.77 21.95 -3.09
N LYS A 214 16.09 21.86 -3.22
CA LYS A 214 16.83 22.17 -4.45
C LYS A 214 16.96 20.96 -5.34
N GLY A 215 16.95 21.18 -6.64
CA GLY A 215 17.09 20.13 -7.62
C GLY A 215 17.01 20.64 -9.06
N MET A 216 17.09 19.74 -10.02
CA MET A 216 17.01 20.07 -11.44
C MET A 216 15.54 20.19 -11.87
N GLY A 217 15.18 21.36 -12.40
CA GLY A 217 13.94 21.56 -13.14
C GLY A 217 14.16 21.25 -14.62
N ILE A 218 13.33 20.36 -15.18
CA ILE A 218 13.36 20.03 -16.61
C ILE A 218 12.25 20.82 -17.30
N PRO A 219 12.56 21.80 -18.18
CA PRO A 219 11.55 22.60 -18.87
C PRO A 219 10.65 21.76 -19.78
N GLU A 220 9.46 22.28 -20.07
CA GLU A 220 8.61 21.76 -21.13
C GLU A 220 9.29 21.92 -22.50
N GLY A 221 9.01 20.98 -23.41
CA GLY A 221 9.57 20.98 -24.76
C GLY A 221 10.52 19.83 -25.01
N VAL A 222 11.32 19.93 -26.08
CA VAL A 222 12.33 18.93 -26.43
C VAL A 222 13.63 19.29 -25.75
N THR A 223 14.11 18.42 -24.86
CA THR A 223 15.44 18.51 -24.28
C THR A 223 16.41 17.67 -25.11
N VAL A 224 17.40 18.31 -25.70
CA VAL A 224 18.44 17.69 -26.55
C VAL A 224 19.76 17.63 -25.76
#